data_33cca09282a4dcfe576c2778d22701d1
#
_entry.id   33cca09282a4dcfe576c2778d22701d1
#
_cell.length_a   1.000
_cell.length_b   1.000
_cell.length_c   1.000
_cell.angle_alpha   90.00
_cell.angle_beta   90.00
_cell.angle_gamma   90.00
#
_symmetry.space_group_name_H-M   'P 1'
#
loop_
_entity.id
_entity.type
_entity.pdbx_description
1 polymer ?
#
loop_
_entity_poly.entity_id
_entity_poly.type
_entity_poly.pdbx_seq_one_letter_code
_entity_poly.pdbx_strand_id
1 'polypeptide(L)'
;MRVSIVVPPAANPDWPSMGAEVIAAVSRRAGHDTTVHYAQLLQPKGDSLEEFSISTAGLYSPTYFGQSVPQFAQELAAAVHADLRVLRPQLGDAGIAPPDYMTKRYIRAMNAARDVVRRAVVEILDGSPDVVGFSITLDVQKLPAA
;
A
#
# COMPACT_ATOMS: atom_id res chain seq x y z
N MET A 1 20.05 19.80 9.29
CA MET A 1 18.72 19.64 8.70
C MET A 1 18.30 18.20 8.92
N ARG A 2 17.07 17.96 9.38
CA ARG A 2 16.49 16.62 9.55
C ARG A 2 15.79 16.21 8.26
N VAL A 3 16.14 15.06 7.73
CA VAL A 3 15.61 14.54 6.46
C VAL A 3 14.95 13.19 6.73
N SER A 4 13.70 13.05 6.34
CA SER A 4 12.98 11.77 6.33
C SER A 4 12.86 11.27 4.91
N ILE A 5 13.36 10.05 4.65
CA ILE A 5 13.16 9.36 3.38
C ILE A 5 12.15 8.25 3.61
N VAL A 6 11.07 8.27 2.86
CA VAL A 6 9.96 7.35 3.04
C VAL A 6 9.92 6.34 1.89
N VAL A 7 9.89 5.06 2.22
CA VAL A 7 9.52 3.99 1.30
C VAL A 7 8.05 3.70 1.53
N PRO A 8 7.15 4.10 0.61
CA PRO A 8 5.72 3.97 0.80
C PRO A 8 5.26 2.51 0.91
N PRO A 9 4.07 2.24 1.46
CA PRO A 9 3.48 0.90 1.47
C PRO A 9 3.23 0.38 0.05
N ALA A 10 2.78 -0.86 -0.07
CA ALA A 10 2.57 -1.61 -1.33
C ALA A 10 3.86 -2.02 -2.06
N ALA A 11 5.00 -2.02 -1.36
CA ALA A 11 6.20 -2.72 -1.82
C ALA A 11 6.35 -4.07 -1.09
N ASN A 12 7.12 -4.98 -1.67
CA ASN A 12 7.45 -6.23 -0.98
C ASN A 12 8.27 -5.91 0.29
N PRO A 13 7.80 -6.30 1.50
CA PRO A 13 8.49 -5.99 2.75
C PRO A 13 9.86 -6.65 2.88
N ASP A 14 10.12 -7.73 2.14
CA ASP A 14 11.40 -8.44 2.16
C ASP A 14 12.46 -7.77 1.28
N TRP A 15 12.09 -6.77 0.49
CA TRP A 15 13.01 -6.09 -0.44
C TRP A 15 13.33 -4.68 0.08
N PRO A 16 14.56 -4.46 0.58
CA PRO A 16 15.00 -3.14 0.96
C PRO A 16 15.09 -2.22 -0.26
N SER A 17 14.72 -0.97 -0.09
CA SER A 17 14.89 0.04 -1.15
C SER A 17 16.34 0.50 -1.22
N MET A 18 17.13 -0.10 -2.11
CA MET A 18 18.51 0.32 -2.34
C MET A 18 18.62 1.81 -2.68
N GLY A 19 17.65 2.35 -3.45
CA GLY A 19 17.62 3.77 -3.78
C GLY A 19 17.48 4.65 -2.55
N ALA A 20 16.59 4.30 -1.62
CA ALA A 20 16.40 5.03 -0.37
C ALA A 20 17.66 5.01 0.49
N GLU A 21 18.33 3.87 0.61
CA GLU A 21 19.56 3.74 1.40
C GLU A 21 20.73 4.52 0.79
N VAL A 22 20.88 4.51 -0.53
CA VAL A 22 21.91 5.30 -1.23
C VAL A 22 21.67 6.80 -0.99
N ILE A 23 20.44 7.27 -1.15
CA ILE A 23 20.12 8.69 -0.92
C ILE A 23 20.34 9.04 0.55
N ALA A 24 19.95 8.18 1.48
CA ALA A 24 20.19 8.40 2.91
C ALA A 24 21.68 8.48 3.24
N ALA A 25 22.50 7.59 2.67
CA ALA A 25 23.94 7.61 2.87
C ALA A 25 24.58 8.90 2.35
N VAL A 26 24.19 9.34 1.15
CA VAL A 26 24.68 10.62 0.57
C VAL A 26 24.24 11.80 1.43
N SER A 27 23.00 11.82 1.89
CA SER A 27 22.45 12.87 2.75
C SER A 27 23.19 12.96 4.08
N ARG A 28 23.43 11.82 4.74
CA ARG A 28 24.20 11.75 6.00
C ARG A 28 25.65 12.23 5.79
N ARG A 29 26.26 11.84 4.65
CA ARG A 29 27.61 12.29 4.29
C ARG A 29 27.68 13.81 4.07
N ALA A 30 26.59 14.43 3.63
CA ALA A 30 26.46 15.88 3.49
C ALA A 30 26.16 16.60 4.84
N GLY A 31 26.16 15.87 5.96
CA GLY A 31 25.97 16.42 7.30
C GLY A 31 24.51 16.59 7.72
N HIS A 32 23.58 15.90 7.05
CA HIS A 32 22.17 15.92 7.43
C HIS A 32 21.85 14.76 8.39
N ASP A 33 20.96 15.01 9.34
CA ASP A 33 20.36 13.96 10.18
C ASP A 33 19.25 13.28 9.36
N THR A 34 19.53 12.06 8.87
CA THR A 34 18.65 11.40 7.88
C THR A 34 18.14 10.07 8.39
N THR A 35 16.82 9.93 8.43
CA THR A 35 16.10 8.71 8.78
C THR A 35 15.40 8.11 7.55
N VAL A 36 15.43 6.79 7.41
CA VAL A 36 14.63 6.08 6.40
C VAL A 36 13.46 5.39 7.09
N HIS A 37 12.25 5.69 6.62
CA HIS A 37 11.00 5.11 7.11
C HIS A 37 10.49 4.08 6.09
N TYR A 38 10.47 2.82 6.48
CA TYR A 38 9.96 1.72 5.66
C TYR A 38 8.50 1.45 5.99
N ALA A 39 7.58 2.25 5.44
CA ALA A 39 6.13 2.08 5.68
C ALA A 39 5.61 0.71 5.22
N GLN A 40 6.30 0.06 4.30
CA GLN A 40 6.01 -1.31 3.88
C GLN A 40 6.12 -2.34 5.02
N LEU A 41 6.95 -2.10 6.04
CA LEU A 41 7.09 -3.00 7.19
C LEU A 41 5.89 -2.93 8.14
N LEU A 42 5.04 -1.92 8.02
CA LEU A 42 3.81 -1.77 8.78
C LEU A 42 2.64 -2.54 8.17
N GLN A 43 2.84 -3.13 6.97
CA GLN A 43 1.80 -3.89 6.26
C GLN A 43 1.49 -5.21 6.97
N PRO A 44 0.27 -5.75 6.78
CA PRO A 44 -0.05 -7.11 7.22
C PRO A 44 0.88 -8.13 6.58
N LYS A 45 1.20 -9.19 7.29
CA LYS A 45 2.03 -10.29 6.79
C LYS A 45 1.14 -11.43 6.26
N GLY A 46 1.71 -12.25 5.38
CA GLY A 46 1.08 -13.47 4.86
C GLY A 46 0.12 -13.22 3.71
N ASP A 47 -0.89 -14.06 3.58
CA ASP A 47 -1.82 -14.13 2.44
C ASP A 47 -2.62 -12.84 2.18
N SER A 48 -2.63 -11.93 3.14
CA SER A 48 -3.29 -10.63 3.00
C SER A 48 -2.49 -9.57 2.25
N LEU A 49 -1.22 -9.85 1.88
CA LEU A 49 -0.36 -8.86 1.22
C LEU A 49 -0.87 -8.51 -0.18
N GLU A 50 -1.30 -9.50 -0.96
CA GLU A 50 -1.83 -9.26 -2.31
C GLU A 50 -3.12 -8.42 -2.25
N GLU A 51 -4.05 -8.80 -1.37
CA GLU A 51 -5.29 -8.04 -1.15
C GLU A 51 -5.02 -6.64 -0.63
N PHE A 52 -4.03 -6.51 0.26
CA PHE A 52 -3.60 -5.23 0.76
C PHE A 52 -3.05 -4.34 -0.37
N SER A 53 -2.21 -4.88 -1.25
CA SER A 53 -1.63 -4.14 -2.37
C SER A 53 -2.69 -3.69 -3.37
N ILE A 54 -3.62 -4.58 -3.74
CA ILE A 54 -4.74 -4.27 -4.63
C ILE A 54 -5.66 -3.23 -3.98
N SER A 55 -5.98 -3.39 -2.70
CA SER A 55 -6.84 -2.47 -1.95
C SER A 55 -6.21 -1.10 -1.78
N THR A 56 -4.89 -1.04 -1.57
CA THR A 56 -4.16 0.24 -1.48
C THR A 56 -4.18 0.95 -2.82
N ALA A 57 -3.87 0.25 -3.91
CA ALA A 57 -3.93 0.81 -5.26
C ALA A 57 -5.33 1.33 -5.60
N GLY A 58 -6.37 0.56 -5.28
CA GLY A 58 -7.75 0.95 -5.51
C GLY A 58 -8.18 2.13 -4.65
N LEU A 59 -7.89 2.09 -3.34
CA LEU A 59 -8.29 3.13 -2.38
C LEU A 59 -7.78 4.52 -2.78
N TYR A 60 -6.59 4.59 -3.37
CA TYR A 60 -5.96 5.84 -3.79
C TYR A 60 -6.03 6.07 -5.30
N SER A 61 -6.74 5.23 -6.06
CA SER A 61 -6.93 5.44 -7.49
C SER A 61 -7.87 6.62 -7.76
N PRO A 62 -7.52 7.55 -8.68
CA PRO A 62 -8.42 8.63 -9.09
C PRO A 62 -9.76 8.14 -9.62
N THR A 63 -9.80 6.94 -10.21
CA THR A 63 -11.03 6.32 -10.75
C THR A 63 -12.07 6.07 -9.66
N TYR A 64 -11.61 5.84 -8.43
CA TYR A 64 -12.47 5.53 -7.28
C TYR A 64 -12.56 6.67 -6.27
N PHE A 65 -12.03 7.83 -6.63
CA PHE A 65 -12.05 9.00 -5.77
C PHE A 65 -13.50 9.46 -5.54
N GLY A 66 -13.90 9.52 -4.29
CA GLY A 66 -15.27 9.88 -3.90
C GLY A 66 -16.22 8.72 -3.63
N GLN A 67 -15.82 7.47 -3.92
CA GLN A 67 -16.59 6.30 -3.50
C GLN A 67 -16.36 5.96 -2.02
N SER A 68 -17.37 5.41 -1.37
CA SER A 68 -17.20 4.83 -0.05
C SER A 68 -16.43 3.51 -0.13
N VAL A 69 -15.65 3.18 0.92
CA VAL A 69 -14.91 1.91 0.99
C VAL A 69 -15.81 0.69 0.76
N PRO A 70 -17.02 0.59 1.34
CA PRO A 70 -17.90 -0.54 1.07
C PRO A 70 -18.34 -0.65 -0.40
N GLN A 71 -18.67 0.47 -1.04
CA GLN A 71 -19.08 0.49 -2.45
C GLN A 71 -17.94 0.02 -3.35
N PHE A 72 -16.76 0.60 -3.18
CA PHE A 72 -15.58 0.20 -3.94
C PHE A 72 -15.23 -1.29 -3.73
N ALA A 73 -15.25 -1.77 -2.49
CA ALA A 73 -14.97 -3.16 -2.18
C ALA A 73 -15.97 -4.12 -2.83
N GLN A 74 -17.23 -3.73 -2.94
CA GLN A 74 -18.27 -4.51 -3.61
C GLN A 74 -18.03 -4.57 -5.12
N GLU A 75 -17.72 -3.45 -5.75
CA GLU A 75 -17.43 -3.39 -7.19
C GLU A 75 -16.16 -4.19 -7.53
N LEU A 76 -15.10 -4.05 -6.74
CA LEU A 76 -13.87 -4.81 -6.90
C LEU A 76 -14.12 -6.31 -6.75
N ALA A 77 -14.85 -6.73 -5.73
CA ALA A 77 -15.17 -8.14 -5.50
C ALA A 77 -15.99 -8.73 -6.66
N ALA A 78 -16.95 -7.98 -7.20
CA ALA A 78 -17.75 -8.42 -8.34
C ALA A 78 -16.88 -8.55 -9.61
N ALA A 79 -15.99 -7.59 -9.88
CA ALA A 79 -15.10 -7.63 -11.03
C ALA A 79 -14.12 -8.81 -10.95
N VAL A 80 -13.44 -9.00 -9.82
CA VAL A 80 -12.50 -10.11 -9.63
C VAL A 80 -13.21 -11.47 -9.69
N HIS A 81 -14.41 -11.57 -9.12
CA HIS A 81 -15.22 -12.80 -9.23
C HIS A 81 -15.57 -13.12 -10.67
N ALA A 82 -15.96 -12.14 -11.48
CA ALA A 82 -16.27 -12.31 -12.90
C ALA A 82 -15.02 -12.76 -13.68
N ASP A 83 -13.87 -12.13 -13.45
CA ASP A 83 -12.61 -12.46 -14.09
C ASP A 83 -12.14 -13.89 -13.75
N LEU A 84 -12.28 -14.31 -12.48
CA LEU A 84 -11.94 -15.67 -12.06
C LEU A 84 -12.81 -16.73 -12.74
N ARG A 85 -14.10 -16.46 -12.98
CA ARG A 85 -14.99 -17.37 -13.71
C ARG A 85 -14.58 -17.54 -15.17
N VAL A 86 -14.08 -16.47 -15.79
CA VAL A 86 -13.58 -16.52 -17.18
C VAL A 86 -12.23 -17.22 -17.27
N LEU A 87 -11.31 -16.90 -16.36
CA LEU A 87 -9.93 -17.40 -16.40
C LEU A 87 -9.78 -18.84 -15.89
N ARG A 88 -10.68 -19.28 -15.01
CA ARG A 88 -10.60 -20.59 -14.33
C ARG A 88 -11.92 -21.38 -14.42
N PRO A 89 -12.43 -21.63 -15.62
CA PRO A 89 -13.72 -22.34 -15.78
C PRO A 89 -13.72 -23.76 -15.18
N GLN A 90 -12.53 -24.38 -15.07
CA GLN A 90 -12.37 -25.71 -14.47
C GLN A 90 -12.63 -25.74 -12.95
N LEU A 91 -12.60 -24.59 -12.28
CA LEU A 91 -12.87 -24.52 -10.84
C LEU A 91 -14.36 -24.57 -10.51
N GLY A 92 -15.23 -24.24 -11.49
CA GLY A 92 -16.64 -24.06 -11.25
C GLY A 92 -16.94 -23.00 -10.18
N ASP A 93 -18.22 -22.80 -9.87
CA ASP A 93 -18.62 -21.79 -8.86
C ASP A 93 -18.19 -22.16 -7.42
N ALA A 94 -18.04 -23.45 -7.12
CA ALA A 94 -17.63 -23.93 -5.81
C ALA A 94 -16.16 -23.63 -5.49
N GLY A 95 -15.31 -23.44 -6.50
CA GLY A 95 -13.89 -23.11 -6.34
C GLY A 95 -13.60 -21.61 -6.27
N ILE A 96 -14.60 -20.75 -6.49
CA ILE A 96 -14.46 -19.31 -6.50
C ILE A 96 -15.20 -18.72 -5.29
N ALA A 97 -14.52 -17.93 -4.49
CA ALA A 97 -15.12 -17.30 -3.32
C ALA A 97 -16.29 -16.38 -3.76
N PRO A 98 -17.44 -16.41 -3.07
CA PRO A 98 -18.57 -15.56 -3.40
C PRO A 98 -18.26 -14.08 -3.21
N PRO A 99 -18.86 -13.18 -4.01
CA PRO A 99 -18.61 -11.74 -3.97
C PRO A 99 -18.75 -11.12 -2.57
N ASP A 100 -19.74 -11.52 -1.79
CA ASP A 100 -19.94 -11.01 -0.42
C ASP A 100 -18.79 -11.34 0.52
N TYR A 101 -18.20 -12.52 0.38
CA TYR A 101 -17.02 -12.90 1.16
C TYR A 101 -15.81 -12.06 0.74
N MET A 102 -15.60 -11.89 -0.57
CA MET A 102 -14.53 -11.06 -1.12
C MET A 102 -14.70 -9.60 -0.70
N THR A 103 -15.90 -9.06 -0.76
CA THR A 103 -16.21 -7.69 -0.31
C THR A 103 -15.77 -7.47 1.13
N LYS A 104 -16.09 -8.39 2.05
CA LYS A 104 -15.66 -8.29 3.45
C LYS A 104 -14.14 -8.32 3.61
N ARG A 105 -13.45 -9.14 2.81
CA ARG A 105 -11.97 -9.18 2.81
C ARG A 105 -11.39 -7.86 2.33
N TYR A 106 -11.87 -7.31 1.22
CA TYR A 106 -11.40 -6.03 0.69
C TYR A 106 -11.66 -4.86 1.65
N ILE A 107 -12.82 -4.81 2.31
CA ILE A 107 -13.08 -3.79 3.35
C ILE A 107 -12.03 -3.87 4.45
N ARG A 108 -11.69 -5.06 4.93
CA ARG A 108 -10.65 -5.25 5.95
C ARG A 108 -9.28 -4.79 5.46
N ALA A 109 -8.91 -5.17 4.23
CA ALA A 109 -7.64 -4.81 3.63
C ALA A 109 -7.53 -3.28 3.41
N MET A 110 -8.59 -2.63 2.97
CA MET A 110 -8.62 -1.17 2.80
C MET A 110 -8.52 -0.42 4.12
N ASN A 111 -9.17 -0.90 5.17
CA ASN A 111 -9.02 -0.31 6.50
C ASN A 111 -7.60 -0.50 7.02
N ALA A 112 -7.00 -1.69 6.83
CA ALA A 112 -5.61 -1.94 7.19
C ALA A 112 -4.66 -1.02 6.40
N ALA A 113 -4.91 -0.79 5.11
CA ALA A 113 -4.10 0.12 4.29
C ALA A 113 -4.15 1.57 4.81
N ARG A 114 -5.34 2.05 5.19
CA ARG A 114 -5.50 3.38 5.81
C ARG A 114 -4.74 3.49 7.14
N ASP A 115 -4.80 2.45 7.95
CA ASP A 115 -4.11 2.43 9.25
C ASP A 115 -2.59 2.40 9.08
N VAL A 116 -2.08 1.70 8.06
CA VAL A 116 -0.65 1.69 7.72
C VAL A 116 -0.19 3.09 7.32
N VAL A 117 -0.91 3.73 6.40
CA VAL A 117 -0.57 5.11 5.97
C VAL A 117 -0.62 6.08 7.14
N ARG A 118 -1.68 6.02 7.97
CA ARG A 118 -1.80 6.89 9.15
C ARG A 118 -0.65 6.70 10.12
N ARG A 119 -0.26 5.46 10.43
CA ARG A 119 0.89 5.18 11.31
C ARG A 119 2.19 5.70 10.73
N ALA A 120 2.43 5.47 9.43
CA ALA A 120 3.63 5.98 8.76
C ALA A 120 3.71 7.51 8.83
N VAL A 121 2.60 8.21 8.60
CA VAL A 121 2.55 9.68 8.71
C VAL A 121 2.87 10.12 10.14
N VAL A 122 2.30 9.48 11.16
CA VAL A 122 2.60 9.83 12.57
C VAL A 122 4.08 9.63 12.87
N GLU A 123 4.67 8.48 12.51
CA GLU A 123 6.09 8.20 12.73
C GLU A 123 7.01 9.23 12.04
N ILE A 124 6.65 9.66 10.83
CA ILE A 124 7.41 10.68 10.10
C ILE A 124 7.32 12.03 10.80
N LEU A 125 6.12 12.44 11.21
CA LEU A 125 5.87 13.73 11.84
C LEU A 125 6.48 13.83 13.25
N ASP A 126 6.51 12.73 14.00
CA ASP A 126 7.14 12.67 15.33
C ASP A 126 8.64 13.01 15.25
N GLY A 127 9.31 12.67 14.15
CA GLY A 127 10.68 13.09 13.86
C GLY A 127 10.85 14.58 13.58
N SER A 128 9.75 15.31 13.37
CA SER A 128 9.74 16.74 12.98
C SER A 128 10.75 17.05 11.87
N PRO A 129 10.67 16.38 10.70
CA PRO A 129 11.64 16.57 9.64
C PRO A 129 11.52 17.95 8.99
N ASP A 130 12.65 18.49 8.57
CA ASP A 130 12.70 19.72 7.76
C ASP A 130 12.36 19.41 6.28
N VAL A 131 12.66 18.18 5.84
CA VAL A 131 12.41 17.70 4.47
C VAL A 131 11.93 16.24 4.50
N VAL A 132 10.92 15.94 3.70
CA VAL A 132 10.44 14.59 3.46
C VAL A 132 10.61 14.24 1.99
N GLY A 133 11.32 13.15 1.71
CA GLY A 133 11.49 12.59 0.37
C GLY A 133 10.84 11.21 0.27
N PHE A 134 10.32 10.87 -0.91
CA PHE A 134 9.69 9.58 -1.17
C PHE A 134 10.50 8.76 -2.17
N SER A 135 10.80 7.51 -1.82
CA SER A 135 11.40 6.52 -2.72
C SER A 135 10.30 5.70 -3.38
N ILE A 136 9.89 6.11 -4.57
CA ILE A 136 8.76 5.50 -5.30
C ILE A 136 9.33 4.62 -6.41
N THR A 137 9.08 3.32 -6.34
CA THR A 137 9.51 2.33 -7.36
C THR A 137 8.34 1.77 -8.17
N LEU A 138 7.13 1.82 -7.64
CA LEU A 138 5.91 1.31 -8.28
C LEU A 138 4.87 2.42 -8.39
N ASP A 139 4.09 2.40 -9.48
CA ASP A 139 3.03 3.39 -9.70
C ASP A 139 1.97 3.39 -8.59
N VAL A 140 1.68 2.23 -8.02
CA VAL A 140 0.73 2.09 -6.90
C VAL A 140 1.18 2.79 -5.61
N GLN A 141 2.45 3.20 -5.51
CA GLN A 141 3.01 3.91 -4.35
C GLN A 141 2.86 5.43 -4.46
N LYS A 142 2.55 5.97 -5.63
CA LYS A 142 2.49 7.42 -5.86
C LYS A 142 1.40 8.09 -5.04
N LEU A 143 0.21 7.47 -4.98
CA LEU A 143 -0.93 8.05 -4.28
C LEU A 143 -0.80 8.05 -2.77
N PRO A 144 -0.33 6.95 -2.10
CA PRO A 144 -0.04 6.98 -0.67
C PRO A 144 1.05 7.96 -0.27
N ALA A 145 1.89 8.38 -1.22
CA ALA A 145 2.97 9.34 -0.99
C ALA A 145 2.52 10.81 -1.12
N ALA A 146 1.41 11.06 -1.80
CA ALA A 146 0.87 12.41 -2.02
C ALA A 146 0.04 12.88 -0.83
#